data_e870d1d2821a03fa53197ece9dff9888
#
_entry.id   e870d1d2821a03fa53197ece9dff9888
#
_cell.length_a   1.000
_cell.length_b   1.000
_cell.length_c   1.000
_cell.angle_alpha   90.00
_cell.angle_beta   90.00
_cell.angle_gamma   90.00
#
_symmetry.space_group_name_H-M   'P 1'
#
loop_
_entity.id
_entity.type
_entity.pdbx_description
1 polymer ?
#
loop_
_entity_poly.entity_id
_entity_poly.type
_entity_poly.pdbx_seq_one_letter_code
_entity_poly.pdbx_strand_id
1 'polypeptide(L)'
;YSIGVIVLLFLTSCNREVEFDAILMEGPAPSDVQANIVFNNEEPPFSVTISPTAQGATAFEVISGLPGDSPSLIGIQQSVTFNYPEADNNFFVTIRAIAANGIVTEQLFEIVPPADPCTQIFSAPVSWDNGNDPAFSFGFNGVELQVIENPDPSGDNPSVSNVLEITQDGGGNFDGFGVQMTGPALFSAADKVVRLLFWSNAEVPIRLTVQQDPNNETEREAEVNLIHTGTGWEELRFDFANAIAGFTGSPDGALGIADGANFVPTGDYIRFQMFISPGDDVAGTFYLDDVGICPDGGAVPPDTPAEPEPCTPIFESITMENAEMFGFFGIASTQIIPNPDLSGVNPDA
;
A
#
# COMPACT_ATOMS: atom_id res chain seq x y z
N TYR A 1 24.84 -36.45 99.28
CA TYR A 1 23.90 -36.92 98.28
C TYR A 1 23.07 -35.69 97.77
N SER A 2 23.34 -35.19 96.54
CA SER A 2 22.55 -34.11 95.93
C SER A 2 21.55 -34.72 95.01
N ILE A 3 20.27 -34.52 95.28
CA ILE A 3 19.16 -34.87 94.40
C ILE A 3 18.94 -33.72 93.43
N GLY A 4 19.30 -33.92 92.18
CA GLY A 4 18.99 -33.01 91.10
C GLY A 4 17.52 -33.16 90.66
N VAL A 5 16.74 -32.10 90.79
CA VAL A 5 15.38 -32.04 90.28
C VAL A 5 15.47 -31.59 88.80
N ILE A 6 15.14 -32.48 87.87
CA ILE A 6 14.99 -32.16 86.43
C ILE A 6 13.59 -31.60 86.27
N VAL A 7 13.49 -30.29 85.97
CA VAL A 7 12.24 -29.66 85.57
C VAL A 7 12.10 -29.82 84.09
N LEU A 8 11.17 -30.67 83.63
CA LEU A 8 10.84 -30.91 82.24
C LEU A 8 9.83 -29.79 81.82
N LEU A 9 10.32 -28.76 81.16
CA LEU A 9 9.50 -27.75 80.49
C LEU A 9 8.83 -28.32 79.26
N PHE A 10 7.55 -28.64 79.31
CA PHE A 10 6.74 -28.92 78.11
C PHE A 10 6.47 -27.58 77.42
N LEU A 11 7.19 -27.36 76.33
CA LEU A 11 6.83 -26.33 75.36
C LEU A 11 5.63 -26.88 74.56
N THR A 12 4.42 -26.48 74.96
CA THR A 12 3.26 -26.64 74.09
C THR A 12 3.40 -25.63 72.95
N SER A 13 3.95 -26.05 71.85
CA SER A 13 3.87 -25.29 70.60
C SER A 13 2.39 -25.26 70.18
N CYS A 14 1.75 -24.12 70.34
CA CYS A 14 0.50 -23.86 69.65
C CYS A 14 0.81 -23.76 68.17
N ASN A 15 0.70 -24.89 67.45
CA ASN A 15 0.50 -24.85 66.01
C ASN A 15 -0.88 -24.23 65.75
N ARG A 16 -0.92 -22.92 65.67
CA ARG A 16 -2.04 -22.24 65.04
C ARG A 16 -1.81 -22.41 63.54
N GLU A 17 -2.40 -23.43 62.95
CA GLU A 17 -2.62 -23.44 61.52
C GLU A 17 -3.50 -22.26 61.23
N VAL A 18 -2.89 -21.19 60.70
CA VAL A 18 -3.65 -20.14 60.07
C VAL A 18 -4.14 -20.75 58.78
N GLU A 19 -5.33 -21.37 58.79
CA GLU A 19 -6.07 -21.59 57.56
C GLU A 19 -6.25 -20.22 56.95
N PHE A 20 -5.46 -19.90 55.93
CA PHE A 20 -5.81 -18.88 54.98
C PHE A 20 -6.99 -19.46 54.19
N ASP A 21 -8.21 -19.26 54.73
CA ASP A 21 -9.37 -19.29 53.86
C ASP A 21 -9.04 -18.32 52.73
N ALA A 22 -8.73 -18.85 51.57
CA ALA A 22 -8.68 -18.06 50.35
C ALA A 22 -10.08 -17.42 50.28
N ILE A 23 -10.17 -16.15 50.65
CA ILE A 23 -11.38 -15.37 50.40
C ILE A 23 -11.51 -15.35 48.92
N LEU A 24 -12.27 -16.31 48.38
CA LEU A 24 -12.74 -16.27 47.02
C LEU A 24 -13.55 -14.97 46.95
N MET A 25 -12.94 -13.93 46.40
CA MET A 25 -13.65 -12.70 46.12
C MET A 25 -14.72 -13.07 45.08
N GLU A 26 -15.93 -13.36 45.53
CA GLU A 26 -17.07 -13.49 44.65
C GLU A 26 -17.34 -12.12 44.05
N GLY A 27 -17.24 -12.01 42.76
CA GLY A 27 -17.53 -10.78 42.05
C GLY A 27 -17.89 -11.12 40.60
N PRO A 28 -18.61 -10.26 39.92
CA PRO A 28 -18.95 -10.48 38.52
C PRO A 28 -17.67 -10.45 37.66
N ALA A 29 -17.73 -11.15 36.54
CA ALA A 29 -16.73 -10.99 35.49
C ALA A 29 -16.71 -9.54 34.99
N PRO A 30 -15.57 -9.05 34.50
CA PRO A 30 -15.51 -7.77 33.85
C PRO A 30 -16.51 -7.70 32.68
N SER A 31 -17.12 -6.53 32.48
CA SER A 31 -18.07 -6.29 31.39
C SER A 31 -17.71 -5.01 30.64
N ASP A 32 -18.37 -4.79 29.49
CA ASP A 32 -18.16 -3.62 28.64
C ASP A 32 -16.67 -3.39 28.30
N VAL A 33 -15.99 -4.45 27.85
CA VAL A 33 -14.61 -4.34 27.40
C VAL A 33 -14.57 -3.50 26.12
N GLN A 34 -13.83 -2.40 26.18
CA GLN A 34 -13.67 -1.43 25.08
C GLN A 34 -12.18 -1.13 24.90
N ALA A 35 -11.81 -0.65 23.73
CA ALA A 35 -10.46 -0.17 23.42
C ALA A 35 -10.54 1.18 22.70
N ASN A 36 -9.77 2.16 23.16
CA ASN A 36 -9.42 3.32 22.37
C ASN A 36 -8.12 2.99 21.64
N ILE A 37 -8.16 2.95 20.29
CA ILE A 37 -7.06 2.59 19.42
C ILE A 37 -6.65 3.86 18.67
N VAL A 38 -5.39 4.28 18.82
CA VAL A 38 -4.86 5.51 18.24
C VAL A 38 -3.60 5.18 17.43
N PHE A 39 -3.61 5.51 16.16
CA PHE A 39 -2.43 5.50 15.32
C PHE A 39 -1.60 6.75 15.58
N ASN A 40 -0.32 6.57 15.89
CA ASN A 40 0.59 7.67 16.24
C ASN A 40 1.34 8.22 15.01
N ASN A 41 1.30 7.50 13.91
CA ASN A 41 1.89 7.85 12.61
C ASN A 41 0.99 7.31 11.48
N GLU A 42 1.16 7.85 10.29
CA GLU A 42 0.35 7.55 9.10
C GLU A 42 1.05 6.59 8.12
N GLU A 43 2.30 6.21 8.40
CA GLU A 43 3.11 5.32 7.54
C GLU A 43 3.59 4.09 8.32
N PRO A 44 3.76 2.94 7.65
CA PRO A 44 4.31 1.74 8.28
C PRO A 44 5.81 1.92 8.69
N PRO A 45 6.26 1.26 9.77
CA PRO A 45 5.45 0.49 10.70
C PRO A 45 4.57 1.39 11.56
N PHE A 46 3.28 1.06 11.63
CA PHE A 46 2.31 1.86 12.39
C PHE A 46 2.53 1.71 13.90
N SER A 47 2.84 2.80 14.57
CA SER A 47 2.85 2.85 16.02
C SER A 47 1.43 3.04 16.52
N VAL A 48 0.85 2.01 17.14
CA VAL A 48 -0.55 2.01 17.58
C VAL A 48 -0.63 1.93 19.11
N THR A 49 -1.23 2.94 19.70
CA THR A 49 -1.48 2.99 21.15
C THR A 49 -2.89 2.47 21.46
N ILE A 50 -2.95 1.47 22.33
CA ILE A 50 -4.18 0.81 22.76
C ILE A 50 -4.43 1.13 24.24
N SER A 51 -5.58 1.72 24.53
CA SER A 51 -6.02 2.08 25.87
C SER A 51 -7.32 1.33 26.21
N PRO A 52 -7.24 0.19 26.89
CA PRO A 52 -8.41 -0.61 27.22
C PRO A 52 -9.19 -0.04 28.40
N THR A 53 -10.50 -0.27 28.38
CA THR A 53 -11.41 0.02 29.50
C THR A 53 -12.39 -1.13 29.68
N ALA A 54 -12.83 -1.40 30.93
CA ALA A 54 -13.89 -2.36 31.21
C ALA A 54 -14.47 -2.06 32.61
N GLN A 55 -15.73 -2.39 32.84
CA GLN A 55 -16.34 -2.33 34.17
C GLN A 55 -15.88 -3.54 35.00
N GLY A 56 -15.47 -3.31 36.22
CA GLY A 56 -15.06 -4.36 37.18
C GLY A 56 -13.66 -4.94 36.91
N ALA A 57 -12.91 -4.45 35.90
CA ALA A 57 -11.52 -4.83 35.69
C ALA A 57 -10.59 -4.11 36.68
N THR A 58 -9.50 -4.77 37.06
CA THR A 58 -8.39 -4.23 37.87
C THR A 58 -7.09 -4.20 37.08
N ALA A 59 -6.99 -5.00 36.01
CA ALA A 59 -5.86 -5.04 35.10
C ALA A 59 -6.32 -5.51 33.72
N PHE A 60 -5.46 -5.32 32.73
CA PHE A 60 -5.65 -5.81 31.37
C PHE A 60 -4.41 -6.55 30.90
N GLU A 61 -4.63 -7.64 30.19
CA GLU A 61 -3.60 -8.29 29.36
C GLU A 61 -3.95 -7.99 27.90
N VAL A 62 -3.00 -7.38 27.17
CA VAL A 62 -3.18 -6.96 25.78
C VAL A 62 -2.22 -7.78 24.91
N ILE A 63 -2.77 -8.48 23.92
CA ILE A 63 -2.04 -9.35 23.00
C ILE A 63 -2.15 -8.72 21.61
N SER A 64 -1.01 -8.33 21.01
CA SER A 64 -0.97 -7.58 19.74
C SER A 64 -1.51 -8.36 18.54
N GLY A 65 -1.47 -9.69 18.59
CA GLY A 65 -1.75 -10.55 17.45
C GLY A 65 -0.57 -10.71 16.49
N LEU A 66 0.54 -10.01 16.73
CA LEU A 66 1.73 -10.11 15.89
C LEU A 66 2.55 -11.37 16.25
N PRO A 67 3.13 -12.06 15.25
CA PRO A 67 3.97 -13.22 15.49
C PRO A 67 5.18 -12.88 16.38
N GLY A 68 5.36 -13.64 17.45
CA GLY A 68 6.51 -13.50 18.36
C GLY A 68 6.34 -12.46 19.47
N ASP A 69 5.29 -11.68 19.47
CA ASP A 69 4.99 -10.74 20.55
C ASP A 69 4.52 -11.48 21.82
N SER A 70 4.90 -10.93 22.96
CA SER A 70 4.44 -11.42 24.27
C SER A 70 3.27 -10.56 24.76
N PRO A 71 2.31 -11.16 25.48
CA PRO A 71 1.23 -10.40 26.09
C PRO A 71 1.75 -9.29 27.02
N SER A 72 1.13 -8.12 26.97
CA SER A 72 1.46 -6.97 27.82
C SER A 72 0.43 -6.85 28.93
N LEU A 73 0.88 -6.97 30.19
CA LEU A 73 0.02 -6.75 31.38
C LEU A 73 0.11 -5.30 31.80
N ILE A 74 -1.04 -4.61 31.82
CA ILE A 74 -1.15 -3.19 32.19
C ILE A 74 -2.23 -2.98 33.24
N GLY A 75 -2.10 -1.91 34.03
CA GLY A 75 -3.10 -1.49 34.99
C GLY A 75 -4.27 -0.75 34.37
N ILE A 76 -5.27 -0.44 35.18
CA ILE A 76 -6.36 0.46 34.79
C ILE A 76 -5.82 1.85 34.44
N GLN A 77 -6.40 2.49 33.43
CA GLN A 77 -5.97 3.80 32.89
C GLN A 77 -4.53 3.83 32.31
N GLN A 78 -3.95 2.68 32.03
CA GLN A 78 -2.69 2.56 31.29
C GLN A 78 -2.96 2.18 29.84
N SER A 79 -1.99 2.46 29.00
CA SER A 79 -1.98 2.10 27.58
C SER A 79 -0.71 1.34 27.23
N VAL A 80 -0.75 0.62 26.12
CA VAL A 80 0.38 -0.06 25.53
C VAL A 80 0.50 0.31 24.06
N THR A 81 1.71 0.36 23.54
CA THR A 81 1.97 0.67 22.13
C THR A 81 2.61 -0.53 21.45
N PHE A 82 2.11 -0.88 20.27
CA PHE A 82 2.64 -1.90 19.38
C PHE A 82 2.99 -1.28 18.03
N ASN A 83 3.90 -1.91 17.29
CA ASN A 83 4.26 -1.50 15.94
C ASN A 83 3.77 -2.57 14.95
N TYR A 84 2.82 -2.18 14.10
CA TYR A 84 2.28 -3.03 13.04
C TYR A 84 3.01 -2.76 11.72
N PRO A 85 3.51 -3.79 11.02
CA PRO A 85 4.48 -3.61 9.95
C PRO A 85 3.91 -3.11 8.63
N GLU A 86 2.64 -3.36 8.34
CA GLU A 86 2.04 -3.19 7.01
C GLU A 86 0.75 -2.38 7.04
N ALA A 87 0.42 -1.75 5.89
CA ALA A 87 -0.75 -0.90 5.74
C ALA A 87 -2.05 -1.68 5.46
N ASP A 88 -2.01 -2.67 4.58
CA ASP A 88 -3.21 -3.26 3.97
C ASP A 88 -3.71 -4.54 4.65
N ASN A 89 -3.10 -4.91 5.78
CA ASN A 89 -3.52 -6.06 6.58
C ASN A 89 -4.33 -5.65 7.80
N ASN A 90 -5.49 -6.26 7.99
CA ASN A 90 -6.26 -6.12 9.21
C ASN A 90 -5.60 -6.96 10.32
N PHE A 91 -5.20 -6.29 11.38
CA PHE A 91 -4.66 -6.94 12.57
C PHE A 91 -5.74 -7.08 13.64
N PHE A 92 -5.57 -8.07 14.52
CA PHE A 92 -6.52 -8.29 15.61
C PHE A 92 -5.78 -8.26 16.94
N VAL A 93 -6.16 -7.33 17.79
CA VAL A 93 -5.69 -7.29 19.18
C VAL A 93 -6.68 -7.97 20.10
N THR A 94 -6.19 -8.84 20.97
CA THR A 94 -7.00 -9.47 22.01
C THR A 94 -6.79 -8.73 23.33
N ILE A 95 -7.88 -8.28 23.94
CA ILE A 95 -7.88 -7.66 25.27
C ILE A 95 -8.56 -8.58 26.26
N ARG A 96 -7.82 -8.96 27.31
CA ARG A 96 -8.33 -9.70 28.46
C ARG A 96 -8.46 -8.78 29.65
N ALA A 97 -9.68 -8.46 30.00
CA ALA A 97 -9.99 -7.69 31.20
C ALA A 97 -10.00 -8.63 32.42
N ILE A 98 -9.23 -8.32 33.47
CA ILE A 98 -8.99 -9.18 34.62
C ILE A 98 -9.62 -8.51 35.85
N ALA A 99 -10.56 -9.20 36.53
CA ALA A 99 -11.14 -8.75 37.79
C ALA A 99 -10.23 -9.08 38.98
N ALA A 100 -10.48 -8.47 40.15
CA ALA A 100 -9.74 -8.72 41.38
C ALA A 100 -9.80 -10.18 41.85
N ASN A 101 -10.86 -10.91 41.50
CA ASN A 101 -11.02 -12.34 41.77
C ASN A 101 -10.34 -13.26 40.75
N GLY A 102 -9.62 -12.71 39.75
CA GLY A 102 -8.93 -13.44 38.69
C GLY A 102 -9.84 -13.90 37.55
N ILE A 103 -11.14 -13.57 37.57
CA ILE A 103 -12.01 -13.86 36.42
C ILE A 103 -11.64 -12.94 35.25
N VAL A 104 -11.62 -13.52 34.07
CA VAL A 104 -11.19 -12.84 32.81
C VAL A 104 -12.36 -12.77 31.84
N THR A 105 -12.53 -11.62 31.22
CA THR A 105 -13.37 -11.45 30.02
C THR A 105 -12.48 -11.06 28.86
N GLU A 106 -12.59 -11.79 27.76
CA GLU A 106 -11.79 -11.57 26.54
C GLU A 106 -12.63 -10.92 25.46
N GLN A 107 -12.06 -9.95 24.76
CA GLN A 107 -12.65 -9.30 23.60
C GLN A 107 -11.59 -9.09 22.53
N LEU A 108 -11.97 -9.38 21.27
CA LEU A 108 -11.15 -9.15 20.08
C LEU A 108 -11.54 -7.81 19.46
N PHE A 109 -10.52 -7.03 19.09
CA PHE A 109 -10.67 -5.76 18.37
C PHE A 109 -9.87 -5.82 17.09
N GLU A 110 -10.49 -5.39 16.01
CA GLU A 110 -9.83 -5.21 14.74
C GLU A 110 -9.06 -3.89 14.74
N ILE A 111 -7.80 -3.94 14.28
CA ILE A 111 -6.99 -2.76 13.99
C ILE A 111 -6.93 -2.67 12.48
N VAL A 112 -7.60 -1.64 11.95
CA VAL A 112 -7.56 -1.31 10.52
C VAL A 112 -6.57 -0.17 10.37
N PRO A 113 -5.35 -0.41 9.86
CA PRO A 113 -4.42 0.66 9.58
C PRO A 113 -5.06 1.68 8.64
N PRO A 114 -4.70 2.97 8.75
CA PRO A 114 -5.08 3.92 7.72
C PRO A 114 -4.54 3.41 6.38
N ALA A 115 -5.33 3.52 5.34
CA ALA A 115 -4.85 3.26 3.99
C ALA A 115 -3.60 4.11 3.78
N ASP A 116 -2.53 3.49 3.29
CA ASP A 116 -1.31 4.21 2.98
C ASP A 116 -1.63 5.28 1.93
N PRO A 117 -1.40 6.57 2.21
CA PRO A 117 -1.73 7.62 1.27
C PRO A 117 -0.95 7.37 -0.02
N CYS A 118 -1.65 6.95 -1.06
CA CYS A 118 -1.07 6.76 -2.36
C CYS A 118 -1.42 7.95 -3.24
N THR A 119 -0.41 8.62 -3.78
CA THR A 119 -0.61 9.64 -4.79
C THR A 119 -0.54 8.99 -6.16
N GLN A 120 -1.60 9.12 -6.95
CA GLN A 120 -1.64 8.60 -8.31
C GLN A 120 -0.70 9.42 -9.21
N ILE A 121 0.57 9.03 -9.30
CA ILE A 121 1.59 9.72 -10.09
C ILE A 121 1.38 9.46 -11.59
N PHE A 122 1.02 8.25 -11.97
CA PHE A 122 0.77 7.90 -13.37
C PHE A 122 -0.62 8.38 -13.77
N SER A 123 -0.69 9.30 -14.71
CA SER A 123 -1.97 9.76 -15.28
C SER A 123 -2.70 8.67 -16.06
N ALA A 124 -1.96 7.67 -16.54
CA ALA A 124 -2.46 6.44 -17.13
C ALA A 124 -1.62 5.27 -16.58
N PRO A 125 -2.06 4.62 -15.50
CA PRO A 125 -1.43 3.43 -14.96
C PRO A 125 -1.38 2.29 -15.98
N VAL A 126 -0.45 1.36 -15.79
CA VAL A 126 -0.25 0.23 -16.71
C VAL A 126 -0.51 -1.08 -15.97
N SER A 127 -1.48 -1.85 -16.42
CA SER A 127 -1.82 -3.17 -15.86
C SER A 127 -1.94 -4.28 -16.91
N TRP A 128 -1.72 -3.99 -18.18
CA TRP A 128 -1.94 -4.93 -19.31
C TRP A 128 -3.34 -5.53 -19.38
N ASP A 129 -4.28 -5.02 -18.60
CA ASP A 129 -5.69 -5.30 -18.70
C ASP A 129 -6.39 -4.36 -19.68
N ASN A 130 -7.58 -4.75 -20.13
CA ASN A 130 -8.35 -3.99 -21.12
C ASN A 130 -8.49 -2.51 -20.73
N GLY A 131 -7.86 -1.64 -21.49
CA GLY A 131 -7.91 -0.20 -21.35
C GLY A 131 -6.76 0.44 -20.58
N ASN A 132 -5.89 -0.37 -19.94
CA ASN A 132 -4.70 0.09 -19.22
C ASN A 132 -3.41 -0.39 -19.87
N ASP A 133 -3.46 -0.71 -21.16
CA ASP A 133 -2.28 -1.11 -21.92
C ASP A 133 -1.35 0.09 -22.14
N PRO A 134 -0.01 -0.10 -22.11
CA PRO A 134 0.93 0.92 -22.50
C PRO A 134 0.85 1.19 -24.00
N ALA A 135 1.42 2.31 -24.47
CA ALA A 135 1.52 2.60 -25.88
C ALA A 135 2.34 1.53 -26.62
N PHE A 136 3.44 1.10 -26.03
CA PHE A 136 4.21 -0.08 -26.42
C PHE A 136 5.22 -0.48 -25.33
N SER A 137 5.67 -1.74 -25.39
CA SER A 137 6.76 -2.27 -24.55
C SER A 137 7.82 -2.91 -25.45
N PHE A 138 9.07 -2.88 -25.00
CA PHE A 138 10.19 -3.46 -25.74
C PHE A 138 11.26 -3.99 -24.79
N GLY A 139 11.75 -5.19 -25.06
CA GLY A 139 12.92 -5.74 -24.39
C GLY A 139 14.22 -5.37 -25.09
N PHE A 140 15.33 -5.38 -24.37
CA PHE A 140 16.68 -5.22 -24.91
C PHE A 140 17.65 -6.17 -24.20
N ASN A 141 18.81 -6.43 -24.84
CA ASN A 141 19.86 -7.32 -24.32
C ASN A 141 19.36 -8.73 -23.98
N GLY A 142 18.52 -9.34 -24.83
CA GLY A 142 18.04 -10.72 -24.61
C GLY A 142 16.79 -10.82 -23.74
N VAL A 143 16.13 -9.72 -23.42
CA VAL A 143 14.84 -9.74 -22.73
C VAL A 143 13.70 -9.90 -23.73
N GLU A 144 12.87 -10.92 -23.52
CA GLU A 144 11.63 -11.15 -24.24
C GLU A 144 10.43 -10.80 -23.36
N LEU A 145 9.39 -10.20 -23.95
CA LEU A 145 8.18 -9.75 -23.25
C LEU A 145 6.94 -10.40 -23.85
N GLN A 146 6.06 -10.87 -23.01
CA GLN A 146 4.76 -11.40 -23.41
C GLN A 146 3.68 -11.02 -22.40
N VAL A 147 2.49 -10.62 -22.86
CA VAL A 147 1.32 -10.46 -21.98
C VAL A 147 0.63 -11.80 -21.84
N ILE A 148 0.46 -12.27 -20.62
CA ILE A 148 -0.19 -13.54 -20.27
C ILE A 148 -1.19 -13.36 -19.12
N GLU A 149 -2.06 -14.33 -18.90
CA GLU A 149 -2.85 -14.41 -17.67
C GLU A 149 -1.91 -14.68 -16.48
N ASN A 150 -2.16 -14.03 -15.34
CA ASN A 150 -1.36 -14.19 -14.12
C ASN A 150 -1.20 -15.70 -13.76
N PRO A 151 0.00 -16.27 -13.83
CA PRO A 151 0.22 -17.69 -13.61
C PRO A 151 0.24 -18.07 -12.12
N ASP A 152 0.32 -17.08 -11.22
CA ASP A 152 0.38 -17.27 -9.76
C ASP A 152 -0.50 -16.22 -9.05
N PRO A 153 -1.85 -16.34 -9.10
CA PRO A 153 -2.75 -15.42 -8.43
C PRO A 153 -2.69 -15.62 -6.91
N SER A 154 -1.66 -15.09 -6.26
CA SER A 154 -1.38 -15.23 -4.83
C SER A 154 -0.66 -14.00 -4.26
N GLY A 155 -0.44 -13.95 -2.96
CA GLY A 155 0.29 -12.85 -2.30
C GLY A 155 -0.37 -11.51 -2.56
N ASP A 156 0.44 -10.53 -2.97
CA ASP A 156 -0.04 -9.16 -3.23
C ASP A 156 -0.78 -9.01 -4.58
N ASN A 157 -0.75 -10.05 -5.43
CA ASN A 157 -1.54 -10.09 -6.67
C ASN A 157 -2.47 -11.31 -6.74
N PRO A 158 -3.58 -11.35 -5.99
CA PRO A 158 -4.53 -12.46 -6.01
C PRO A 158 -5.45 -12.47 -7.24
N SER A 159 -5.35 -11.49 -8.13
CA SER A 159 -6.17 -11.34 -9.32
C SER A 159 -5.79 -12.33 -10.42
N VAL A 160 -6.80 -12.80 -11.15
CA VAL A 160 -6.63 -13.53 -12.41
C VAL A 160 -6.65 -12.51 -13.57
N SER A 161 -5.82 -11.47 -13.46
CA SER A 161 -5.64 -10.41 -14.46
C SER A 161 -4.56 -10.79 -15.47
N ASN A 162 -4.35 -9.96 -16.48
CA ASN A 162 -3.18 -10.09 -17.33
C ASN A 162 -1.96 -9.46 -16.65
N VAL A 163 -0.79 -10.02 -16.91
CA VAL A 163 0.50 -9.54 -16.43
C VAL A 163 1.52 -9.52 -17.56
N LEU A 164 2.56 -8.71 -17.42
CA LEU A 164 3.71 -8.77 -18.31
C LEU A 164 4.66 -9.87 -17.85
N GLU A 165 4.81 -10.93 -18.64
CA GLU A 165 5.88 -11.91 -18.49
C GLU A 165 7.17 -11.34 -19.08
N ILE A 166 8.26 -11.44 -18.32
CA ILE A 166 9.59 -10.96 -18.65
C ILE A 166 10.54 -12.14 -18.58
N THR A 167 11.09 -12.53 -19.72
CA THR A 167 12.08 -13.62 -19.78
C THR A 167 13.44 -13.06 -20.11
N GLN A 168 14.44 -13.32 -19.24
CA GLN A 168 15.85 -12.98 -19.45
C GLN A 168 16.65 -14.24 -19.74
N ASP A 169 17.55 -14.18 -20.74
CA ASP A 169 18.42 -15.30 -21.11
C ASP A 169 19.73 -15.37 -20.30
N GLY A 170 20.05 -14.31 -19.54
CA GLY A 170 21.28 -14.19 -18.77
C GLY A 170 22.51 -13.94 -19.64
N GLY A 171 22.32 -13.41 -20.83
CA GLY A 171 23.40 -13.12 -21.76
C GLY A 171 24.03 -11.73 -21.66
N GLY A 172 23.50 -10.89 -20.78
CA GLY A 172 23.92 -9.50 -20.58
C GLY A 172 23.83 -9.04 -19.15
N ASN A 173 24.67 -8.10 -18.76
CA ASN A 173 24.70 -7.55 -17.42
C ASN A 173 23.86 -6.26 -17.23
N PHE A 174 23.12 -5.86 -18.27
CA PHE A 174 22.13 -4.77 -18.24
C PHE A 174 20.91 -5.17 -19.05
N ASP A 175 20.41 -6.36 -18.80
CA ASP A 175 19.19 -6.87 -19.37
C ASP A 175 18.01 -6.10 -18.80
N GLY A 176 17.09 -5.69 -19.66
CA GLY A 176 15.99 -4.87 -19.23
C GLY A 176 14.93 -4.65 -20.30
N PHE A 177 13.96 -3.87 -19.93
CA PHE A 177 12.87 -3.51 -20.85
C PHE A 177 12.40 -2.08 -20.60
N GLY A 178 11.79 -1.51 -21.62
CA GLY A 178 11.18 -0.19 -21.55
C GLY A 178 9.69 -0.26 -21.84
N VAL A 179 8.93 0.62 -21.19
CA VAL A 179 7.50 0.78 -21.38
C VAL A 179 7.20 2.24 -21.70
N GLN A 180 6.66 2.48 -22.89
CA GLN A 180 6.14 3.78 -23.27
C GLN A 180 4.71 3.92 -22.77
N MET A 181 4.48 4.84 -21.86
CA MET A 181 3.18 5.09 -21.26
C MET A 181 2.24 5.83 -22.26
N THR A 182 0.94 5.65 -22.10
CA THR A 182 -0.08 6.40 -22.87
C THR A 182 -0.34 7.77 -22.27
N GLY A 183 -0.05 7.96 -20.98
CA GLY A 183 -0.08 9.25 -20.28
C GLY A 183 1.19 9.43 -19.43
N PRO A 184 1.54 10.67 -19.05
CA PRO A 184 2.76 10.92 -18.29
C PRO A 184 2.65 10.46 -16.83
N ALA A 185 3.81 10.16 -16.24
CA ALA A 185 3.99 10.15 -14.80
C ALA A 185 4.31 11.57 -14.32
N LEU A 186 3.56 12.07 -13.33
CA LEU A 186 3.57 13.46 -12.86
C LEU A 186 4.38 13.57 -11.56
N PHE A 187 5.65 13.95 -11.66
CA PHE A 187 6.53 14.10 -10.50
C PHE A 187 6.51 15.50 -9.87
N SER A 188 5.48 16.30 -10.15
CA SER A 188 5.24 17.58 -9.51
C SER A 188 4.72 17.47 -8.08
N ALA A 189 4.07 16.35 -7.73
CA ALA A 189 3.53 16.07 -6.42
C ALA A 189 4.64 16.00 -5.33
N ALA A 190 4.24 16.23 -4.09
CA ALA A 190 5.13 16.06 -2.94
C ALA A 190 5.48 14.59 -2.73
N ASP A 191 4.50 13.70 -2.88
CA ASP A 191 4.71 12.26 -2.92
C ASP A 191 5.27 11.86 -4.29
N LYS A 192 6.33 11.06 -4.29
CA LYS A 192 7.04 10.61 -5.49
C LYS A 192 7.23 9.10 -5.50
N VAL A 193 6.34 8.37 -4.83
CA VAL A 193 6.42 6.90 -4.75
C VAL A 193 5.69 6.28 -5.93
N VAL A 194 6.43 5.59 -6.79
CA VAL A 194 5.86 4.73 -7.84
C VAL A 194 5.70 3.33 -7.28
N ARG A 195 4.48 2.82 -7.29
CA ARG A 195 4.13 1.47 -6.85
C ARG A 195 3.96 0.57 -8.06
N LEU A 196 4.29 -0.69 -7.89
CA LEU A 196 4.05 -1.74 -8.87
C LEU A 196 4.04 -3.10 -8.19
N LEU A 197 3.39 -4.08 -8.80
CA LEU A 197 3.45 -5.47 -8.39
C LEU A 197 4.52 -6.19 -9.20
N PHE A 198 5.45 -6.83 -8.53
CA PHE A 198 6.51 -7.60 -9.17
C PHE A 198 6.60 -9.00 -8.57
N TRP A 199 6.80 -10.00 -9.42
CA TRP A 199 6.94 -11.39 -9.01
C TRP A 199 8.32 -11.93 -9.32
N SER A 200 8.92 -12.55 -8.32
CA SER A 200 10.13 -13.36 -8.45
C SER A 200 10.12 -14.51 -7.43
N ASN A 201 10.68 -15.64 -7.78
CA ASN A 201 10.88 -16.76 -6.87
C ASN A 201 12.27 -16.77 -6.20
N ALA A 202 13.05 -15.71 -6.40
CA ALA A 202 14.36 -15.50 -5.81
C ALA A 202 14.57 -14.03 -5.47
N GLU A 203 15.36 -13.78 -4.42
CA GLU A 203 15.81 -12.41 -4.13
C GLU A 203 16.57 -11.83 -5.32
N VAL A 204 16.15 -10.65 -5.78
CA VAL A 204 16.75 -10.01 -6.95
C VAL A 204 16.71 -8.49 -6.83
N PRO A 205 17.82 -7.79 -7.15
CA PRO A 205 17.84 -6.33 -7.26
C PRO A 205 16.99 -5.88 -8.46
N ILE A 206 16.17 -4.85 -8.25
CA ILE A 206 15.35 -4.23 -9.29
C ILE A 206 15.71 -2.74 -9.35
N ARG A 207 15.95 -2.25 -10.57
CA ARG A 207 16.10 -0.82 -10.85
C ARG A 207 14.92 -0.34 -11.67
N LEU A 208 14.25 0.70 -11.22
CA LEU A 208 13.26 1.43 -11.99
C LEU A 208 13.83 2.79 -12.39
N THR A 209 13.80 3.08 -13.69
CA THR A 209 14.25 4.34 -14.27
C THR A 209 13.08 5.03 -14.97
N VAL A 210 12.93 6.33 -14.78
CA VAL A 210 11.94 7.12 -15.52
C VAL A 210 12.62 8.11 -16.46
N GLN A 211 12.03 8.31 -17.64
CA GLN A 211 12.58 9.13 -18.73
C GLN A 211 11.56 10.16 -19.20
N GLN A 212 12.00 11.43 -19.34
CA GLN A 212 11.16 12.51 -19.87
C GLN A 212 10.96 12.38 -21.37
N ASP A 213 12.06 12.41 -22.13
CA ASP A 213 12.07 12.15 -23.58
C ASP A 213 13.24 11.23 -23.94
N PRO A 214 12.96 9.96 -24.24
CA PRO A 214 13.99 8.98 -24.55
C PRO A 214 14.75 9.28 -25.86
N ASN A 215 14.30 10.25 -26.64
CA ASN A 215 14.96 10.67 -27.86
C ASN A 215 15.80 11.94 -27.67
N ASN A 216 15.81 12.50 -26.48
CA ASN A 216 16.53 13.72 -26.16
C ASN A 216 17.65 13.44 -25.13
N GLU A 217 18.86 13.28 -25.63
CA GLU A 217 20.05 13.01 -24.80
C GLU A 217 20.39 14.15 -23.80
N THR A 218 19.69 15.27 -23.87
CA THR A 218 19.86 16.39 -22.94
C THR A 218 18.97 16.26 -21.69
N GLU A 219 18.04 15.32 -21.68
CA GLU A 219 17.14 15.11 -20.55
C GLU A 219 17.67 14.03 -19.62
N ARG A 220 17.46 14.26 -18.33
CA ARG A 220 17.94 13.36 -17.28
C ARG A 220 16.93 12.23 -17.02
N GLU A 221 17.50 11.06 -16.80
CA GLU A 221 16.80 9.94 -16.21
C GLU A 221 16.94 9.98 -14.71
N ALA A 222 15.88 9.63 -14.00
CA ALA A 222 15.89 9.40 -12.56
C ALA A 222 15.73 7.91 -12.31
N GLU A 223 16.52 7.37 -11.38
CA GLU A 223 16.48 5.93 -11.06
C GLU A 223 16.44 5.66 -9.56
N VAL A 224 15.75 4.59 -9.20
CA VAL A 224 15.66 4.05 -7.84
C VAL A 224 15.94 2.55 -7.90
N ASN A 225 16.70 2.05 -6.92
CA ASN A 225 17.03 0.64 -6.78
C ASN A 225 16.35 0.07 -5.54
N LEU A 226 15.74 -1.11 -5.67
CA LEU A 226 15.16 -1.89 -4.58
C LEU A 226 15.63 -3.35 -4.67
N ILE A 227 15.35 -4.13 -3.62
CA ILE A 227 15.58 -5.57 -3.61
C ILE A 227 14.23 -6.24 -3.41
N HIS A 228 13.85 -7.10 -4.34
CA HIS A 228 12.71 -8.02 -4.20
C HIS A 228 13.12 -9.20 -3.34
N THR A 229 12.28 -9.63 -2.40
CA THR A 229 12.66 -10.66 -1.40
C THR A 229 12.63 -12.09 -1.93
N GLY A 230 12.01 -12.32 -3.08
CA GLY A 230 11.92 -13.65 -3.71
C GLY A 230 10.79 -14.52 -3.18
N THR A 231 9.76 -13.92 -2.59
CA THR A 231 8.64 -14.65 -1.96
C THR A 231 7.39 -14.79 -2.83
N GLY A 232 7.48 -14.49 -4.11
CA GLY A 232 6.36 -14.46 -5.05
C GLY A 232 5.97 -13.03 -5.41
N TRP A 233 4.69 -12.69 -5.46
CA TRP A 233 4.25 -11.32 -5.69
C TRP A 233 4.54 -10.43 -4.50
N GLU A 234 5.14 -9.26 -4.77
CA GLU A 234 5.40 -8.19 -3.80
C GLU A 234 5.02 -6.84 -4.39
N GLU A 235 4.40 -5.96 -3.60
CA GLU A 235 4.31 -4.55 -3.92
C GLU A 235 5.66 -3.89 -3.71
N LEU A 236 6.27 -3.37 -4.78
CA LEU A 236 7.49 -2.59 -4.72
C LEU A 236 7.16 -1.10 -4.78
N ARG A 237 7.77 -0.32 -3.89
CA ARG A 237 7.54 1.12 -3.71
C ARG A 237 8.83 1.88 -4.01
N PHE A 238 8.93 2.43 -5.20
CA PHE A 238 10.10 3.18 -5.66
C PHE A 238 9.95 4.65 -5.28
N ASP A 239 10.63 5.08 -4.21
CA ASP A 239 10.61 6.46 -3.73
C ASP A 239 11.58 7.34 -4.52
N PHE A 240 11.07 8.05 -5.51
CA PHE A 240 11.84 8.99 -6.34
C PHE A 240 12.21 10.30 -5.62
N ALA A 241 11.77 10.55 -4.39
CA ALA A 241 12.32 11.63 -3.58
C ALA A 241 13.79 11.36 -3.19
N ASN A 242 14.21 10.09 -3.23
CA ASN A 242 15.58 9.63 -2.99
C ASN A 242 16.28 9.13 -4.27
N ALA A 243 15.77 9.48 -5.45
CA ALA A 243 16.32 9.04 -6.72
C ALA A 243 17.73 9.62 -7.00
N ILE A 244 18.44 8.91 -7.86
CA ILE A 244 19.72 9.34 -8.41
C ILE A 244 19.59 9.56 -9.91
N ALA A 245 20.54 10.32 -10.47
CA ALA A 245 20.61 10.54 -11.90
C ALA A 245 21.05 9.26 -12.60
N GLY A 246 20.25 8.79 -13.55
CA GLY A 246 20.54 7.64 -14.38
C GLY A 246 21.62 7.91 -15.42
N PHE A 247 22.11 6.82 -15.98
CA PHE A 247 23.14 6.87 -17.03
C PHE A 247 22.57 7.37 -18.35
N THR A 248 23.12 8.49 -18.85
CA THR A 248 22.69 9.08 -20.13
C THR A 248 23.68 8.82 -21.29
N GLY A 249 24.79 8.14 -21.03
CA GLY A 249 25.86 7.99 -22.00
C GLY A 249 26.73 9.26 -22.20
N SER A 250 26.38 10.35 -21.55
CA SER A 250 27.19 11.60 -21.58
C SER A 250 28.12 11.65 -20.37
N PRO A 251 29.44 11.85 -20.58
CA PRO A 251 30.41 11.93 -19.48
C PRO A 251 30.13 13.04 -18.46
N ASP A 252 29.52 14.14 -18.91
CA ASP A 252 29.17 15.28 -18.07
C ASP A 252 27.74 15.21 -17.53
N GLY A 253 26.99 14.15 -17.91
CA GLY A 253 25.57 14.03 -17.65
C GLY A 253 24.73 15.09 -18.38
N ALA A 254 23.48 14.82 -18.64
CA ALA A 254 22.55 15.84 -19.06
C ALA A 254 22.40 16.89 -17.95
N LEU A 255 22.14 18.12 -18.29
CA LEU A 255 21.96 19.21 -17.33
C LEU A 255 23.14 19.45 -16.35
N GLY A 256 24.35 18.91 -16.65
CA GLY A 256 25.54 19.04 -15.80
C GLY A 256 25.47 18.27 -14.48
N ILE A 257 24.59 17.27 -14.36
CA ILE A 257 24.45 16.40 -13.20
C ILE A 257 25.18 15.10 -13.51
N ALA A 258 26.12 14.69 -12.66
CA ALA A 258 26.84 13.43 -12.82
C ALA A 258 25.93 12.21 -12.62
N ASP A 259 26.21 11.11 -13.32
CA ASP A 259 25.53 9.85 -13.12
C ASP A 259 25.69 9.38 -11.67
N GLY A 260 24.62 8.88 -11.07
CA GLY A 260 24.58 8.46 -9.67
C GLY A 260 24.52 9.59 -8.63
N ALA A 261 24.54 10.86 -9.04
CA ALA A 261 24.30 11.98 -8.12
C ALA A 261 22.82 12.07 -7.75
N ASN A 262 22.50 12.62 -6.58
CA ASN A 262 21.11 12.84 -6.18
C ASN A 262 20.36 13.64 -7.25
N PHE A 263 19.25 13.13 -7.69
CA PHE A 263 18.41 13.75 -8.70
C PHE A 263 16.94 13.44 -8.46
N VAL A 264 16.21 14.37 -7.87
CA VAL A 264 14.78 14.25 -7.64
C VAL A 264 14.04 14.69 -8.90
N PRO A 265 13.26 13.81 -9.55
CA PRO A 265 12.53 14.15 -10.75
C PRO A 265 11.43 15.19 -10.47
N THR A 266 11.20 16.05 -11.46
CA THR A 266 10.11 17.05 -11.47
C THR A 266 9.51 17.13 -12.86
N GLY A 267 8.20 17.40 -12.95
CA GLY A 267 7.49 17.47 -14.23
C GLY A 267 7.06 16.10 -14.75
N ASP A 268 6.87 16.02 -16.07
CA ASP A 268 6.25 14.89 -16.74
C ASP A 268 7.30 13.92 -17.29
N TYR A 269 7.07 12.64 -17.06
CA TYR A 269 7.89 11.54 -17.57
C TYR A 269 6.99 10.60 -18.36
N ILE A 270 7.43 10.21 -19.56
CA ILE A 270 6.58 9.47 -20.52
C ILE A 270 6.97 8.01 -20.72
N ARG A 271 8.10 7.61 -20.17
CA ARG A 271 8.61 6.23 -20.26
C ARG A 271 9.19 5.81 -18.92
N PHE A 272 9.04 4.54 -18.60
CA PHE A 272 9.90 3.90 -17.62
C PHE A 272 10.69 2.76 -18.23
N GLN A 273 11.82 2.44 -17.62
CA GLN A 273 12.62 1.25 -17.89
C GLN A 273 12.83 0.48 -16.61
N MET A 274 12.87 -0.83 -16.71
CA MET A 274 13.19 -1.70 -15.58
C MET A 274 14.35 -2.60 -15.94
N PHE A 275 15.28 -2.72 -14.99
CA PHE A 275 16.41 -3.63 -15.07
C PHE A 275 16.31 -4.61 -13.91
N ILE A 276 16.42 -5.89 -14.22
CA ILE A 276 16.39 -6.96 -13.23
C ILE A 276 17.82 -7.47 -13.05
N SER A 277 18.33 -7.38 -11.81
CA SER A 277 19.72 -7.66 -11.46
C SER A 277 20.76 -6.88 -12.29
N PRO A 278 20.66 -5.52 -12.33
CA PRO A 278 21.59 -4.72 -13.12
C PRO A 278 23.04 -4.90 -12.64
N GLY A 279 23.92 -5.26 -13.57
CA GLY A 279 25.33 -5.54 -13.31
C GLY A 279 25.68 -7.02 -13.24
N ASP A 280 24.69 -7.92 -13.25
CA ASP A 280 24.87 -9.36 -13.20
C ASP A 280 24.14 -10.04 -14.36
N ASP A 281 24.66 -11.19 -14.79
CA ASP A 281 24.05 -12.04 -15.82
C ASP A 281 23.05 -12.99 -15.15
N VAL A 282 21.78 -12.65 -15.12
CA VAL A 282 20.71 -13.45 -14.49
C VAL A 282 19.69 -13.92 -15.50
N ALA A 283 19.58 -15.24 -15.69
CA ALA A 283 18.50 -15.84 -16.46
C ALA A 283 17.28 -16.10 -15.56
N GLY A 284 16.08 -15.85 -16.08
CA GLY A 284 14.85 -16.13 -15.31
C GLY A 284 13.60 -15.67 -16.01
N THR A 285 12.47 -16.01 -15.38
CA THR A 285 11.15 -15.52 -15.76
C THR A 285 10.57 -14.74 -14.56
N PHE A 286 10.09 -13.54 -14.82
CA PHE A 286 9.54 -12.60 -13.85
C PHE A 286 8.21 -12.10 -14.37
N TYR A 287 7.38 -11.54 -13.48
CA TYR A 287 6.10 -10.95 -13.88
C TYR A 287 5.96 -9.56 -13.29
N LEU A 288 5.31 -8.67 -14.05
CA LEU A 288 5.05 -7.29 -13.65
C LEU A 288 3.58 -6.96 -13.86
N ASP A 289 2.99 -6.25 -12.91
CA ASP A 289 1.61 -5.78 -12.98
C ASP A 289 1.44 -4.44 -12.25
N ASP A 290 0.29 -3.80 -12.47
CA ASP A 290 -0.24 -2.65 -11.72
C ASP A 290 0.77 -1.49 -11.51
N VAL A 291 1.52 -1.13 -12.57
CA VAL A 291 2.51 -0.05 -12.50
C VAL A 291 1.83 1.30 -12.37
N GLY A 292 2.09 1.99 -11.25
CA GLY A 292 1.55 3.31 -10.96
C GLY A 292 0.09 3.28 -10.53
N ILE A 293 -0.45 2.14 -10.12
CA ILE A 293 -1.82 2.03 -9.59
C ILE A 293 -1.83 2.28 -8.08
N CYS A 294 -2.76 3.09 -7.64
CA CYS A 294 -3.10 3.24 -6.22
C CYS A 294 -4.30 2.34 -5.90
N PRO A 295 -4.22 1.43 -4.92
CA PRO A 295 -5.28 0.48 -4.61
C PRO A 295 -6.66 1.11 -4.39
N ASP A 296 -6.71 2.29 -3.79
CA ASP A 296 -7.96 3.01 -3.47
C ASP A 296 -8.24 4.21 -4.40
N GLY A 297 -7.65 4.19 -5.60
CA GLY A 297 -7.80 5.29 -6.57
C GLY A 297 -6.92 6.51 -6.28
N GLY A 298 -6.13 6.49 -5.21
CA GLY A 298 -5.09 7.45 -4.85
C GLY A 298 -5.52 8.92 -4.78
N ALA A 299 -4.72 9.76 -4.14
CA ALA A 299 -4.86 11.20 -4.25
C ALA A 299 -4.32 11.67 -5.61
N VAL A 300 -5.13 12.39 -6.37
CA VAL A 300 -4.69 12.98 -7.65
C VAL A 300 -3.65 14.07 -7.35
N PRO A 301 -2.47 14.08 -8.02
CA PRO A 301 -1.49 15.13 -7.85
C PRO A 301 -2.09 16.52 -8.05
N PRO A 302 -1.67 17.54 -7.29
CA PRO A 302 -2.27 18.86 -7.36
C PRO A 302 -2.14 19.54 -8.73
N ASP A 303 -1.20 19.11 -9.57
CA ASP A 303 -0.98 19.64 -10.91
C ASP A 303 -1.72 18.85 -12.01
N THR A 304 -2.41 17.78 -11.65
CA THR A 304 -3.32 17.15 -12.60
C THR A 304 -4.48 18.13 -12.80
N PRO A 305 -4.74 18.61 -14.04
CA PRO A 305 -5.93 19.42 -14.29
C PRO A 305 -7.13 18.65 -13.75
N ALA A 306 -7.86 19.26 -12.81
CA ALA A 306 -9.09 18.66 -12.34
C ALA A 306 -9.89 18.22 -13.56
N GLU A 307 -10.34 16.96 -13.58
CA GLU A 307 -11.27 16.51 -14.61
C GLU A 307 -12.33 17.60 -14.74
N PRO A 308 -12.51 18.19 -15.93
CA PRO A 308 -13.42 19.32 -16.07
C PRO A 308 -14.75 18.91 -15.47
N GLU A 309 -15.15 19.61 -14.42
CA GLU A 309 -16.44 19.38 -13.78
C GLU A 309 -17.45 19.19 -14.92
N PRO A 310 -18.29 18.15 -14.87
CA PRO A 310 -19.25 17.93 -15.95
C PRO A 310 -19.95 19.25 -16.19
N CYS A 311 -19.75 19.82 -17.39
CA CYS A 311 -20.23 21.13 -17.73
C CYS A 311 -21.70 21.20 -17.34
N THR A 312 -22.01 21.94 -16.29
CA THR A 312 -23.40 22.28 -16.00
C THR A 312 -23.81 23.10 -17.20
N PRO A 313 -24.73 22.64 -18.04
CA PRO A 313 -25.09 23.39 -19.22
C PRO A 313 -25.58 24.74 -18.75
N ILE A 314 -24.82 25.79 -19.12
CA ILE A 314 -25.20 27.20 -18.84
C ILE A 314 -26.51 27.58 -19.58
N PHE A 315 -26.84 26.76 -20.57
CA PHE A 315 -28.07 26.90 -21.35
C PHE A 315 -28.80 25.55 -21.33
N GLU A 316 -30.13 25.61 -21.29
CA GLU A 316 -30.96 24.44 -21.58
C GLU A 316 -30.53 23.86 -22.93
N SER A 317 -30.38 22.52 -22.98
CA SER A 317 -30.06 21.86 -24.24
C SER A 317 -31.09 22.25 -25.30
N ILE A 318 -30.61 22.77 -26.44
CA ILE A 318 -31.48 23.08 -27.56
C ILE A 318 -31.89 21.73 -28.17
N THR A 319 -33.14 21.36 -27.98
CA THR A 319 -33.75 20.27 -28.75
C THR A 319 -34.26 20.83 -30.08
N MET A 320 -34.40 19.94 -31.09
CA MET A 320 -34.95 20.41 -32.39
C MET A 320 -36.39 20.92 -32.27
N GLU A 321 -37.14 20.56 -31.22
CA GLU A 321 -38.46 21.05 -30.91
C GLU A 321 -38.46 22.55 -30.51
N ASN A 322 -37.35 23.05 -29.93
CA ASN A 322 -37.24 24.45 -29.54
C ASN A 322 -36.27 25.28 -30.42
N ALA A 323 -35.73 24.68 -31.49
CA ALA A 323 -34.75 25.29 -32.37
C ALA A 323 -35.32 26.39 -33.27
N GLU A 324 -36.65 26.55 -33.35
CA GLU A 324 -37.29 27.59 -34.16
C GLU A 324 -36.91 29.03 -33.77
N MET A 325 -36.39 29.21 -32.56
CA MET A 325 -35.98 30.53 -32.07
C MET A 325 -34.59 30.97 -32.57
N PHE A 326 -33.81 30.07 -33.17
CA PHE A 326 -32.44 30.34 -33.59
C PHE A 326 -32.32 30.39 -35.11
N GLY A 327 -31.95 31.56 -35.63
CA GLY A 327 -31.66 31.73 -37.06
C GLY A 327 -30.35 31.04 -37.42
N PHE A 328 -30.36 30.10 -38.37
CA PHE A 328 -29.16 29.48 -38.91
C PHE A 328 -28.54 30.38 -39.99
N PHE A 329 -27.38 31.00 -39.67
CA PHE A 329 -26.65 31.83 -40.59
C PHE A 329 -25.96 31.00 -41.67
N GLY A 330 -26.22 31.32 -42.96
CA GLY A 330 -25.54 30.70 -44.09
C GLY A 330 -26.16 29.39 -44.62
N ILE A 331 -27.31 28.97 -44.12
CA ILE A 331 -28.05 27.81 -44.60
C ILE A 331 -29.29 28.28 -45.37
N ALA A 332 -29.43 27.79 -46.62
CA ALA A 332 -30.53 28.20 -47.51
C ALA A 332 -31.91 27.69 -47.06
N SER A 333 -31.97 26.55 -46.40
CA SER A 333 -33.19 26.02 -45.77
C SER A 333 -32.84 24.97 -44.71
N THR A 334 -33.64 24.94 -43.64
CA THR A 334 -33.60 23.89 -42.61
C THR A 334 -35.00 23.29 -42.48
N GLN A 335 -35.06 21.98 -42.25
CA GLN A 335 -36.30 21.29 -41.99
C GLN A 335 -36.12 20.40 -40.74
N ILE A 336 -37.01 20.56 -39.80
CA ILE A 336 -37.11 19.65 -38.63
C ILE A 336 -37.94 18.44 -39.10
N ILE A 337 -37.36 17.27 -38.98
CA ILE A 337 -38.04 15.99 -39.28
C ILE A 337 -38.17 15.18 -37.99
N PRO A 338 -39.22 14.40 -37.82
CA PRO A 338 -39.38 13.48 -36.70
C PRO A 338 -38.20 12.49 -36.68
N ASN A 339 -37.76 12.07 -35.48
CA ASN A 339 -36.75 11.06 -35.32
C ASN A 339 -37.18 9.73 -35.97
N PRO A 340 -36.52 9.27 -37.03
CA PRO A 340 -36.92 8.05 -37.73
C PRO A 340 -36.54 6.79 -36.97
N ASP A 341 -35.68 6.89 -35.94
CA ASP A 341 -35.21 5.77 -35.12
C ASP A 341 -35.45 6.04 -33.65
N LEU A 342 -36.43 5.38 -33.08
CA LEU A 342 -36.78 5.50 -31.67
C LEU A 342 -36.06 4.47 -30.79
N SER A 343 -35.02 3.80 -31.32
CA SER A 343 -34.20 2.86 -30.58
C SER A 343 -32.94 3.53 -30.04
N GLY A 344 -32.39 3.05 -28.95
CA GLY A 344 -31.10 3.48 -28.45
C GLY A 344 -31.14 4.72 -27.56
N VAL A 345 -30.16 5.62 -27.77
CA VAL A 345 -29.86 6.75 -26.85
C VAL A 345 -30.85 7.93 -26.98
N ASN A 346 -31.58 8.01 -28.10
CA ASN A 346 -32.60 9.04 -28.32
C ASN A 346 -33.95 8.41 -28.72
N PRO A 347 -34.71 7.87 -27.75
CA PRO A 347 -35.98 7.20 -27.99
C PRO A 347 -37.19 8.13 -28.22
N ASP A 348 -36.99 9.43 -27.97
CA ASP A 348 -38.08 10.44 -28.13
C ASP A 348 -38.07 11.04 -29.54
N ALA A 349 -39.27 11.14 -30.15
CA ALA A 349 -39.46 11.65 -31.53
C ALA A 349 -40.03 13.05 -31.55
#